data_988a8a6be63eb4ecad832988dc1cb39d
#
_entry.id   988a8a6be63eb4ecad832988dc1cb39d
#
_cell.length_a   1.000
_cell.length_b   1.000
_cell.length_c   1.000
_cell.angle_alpha   90.00
_cell.angle_beta   90.00
_cell.angle_gamma   90.00
#
_symmetry.space_group_name_H-M   'P 1'
#
loop_
_entity.id
_entity.type
_entity.pdbx_description
1 polymer ?
#
loop_
_entity_poly.entity_id
_entity_poly.type
_entity_poly.pdbx_seq_one_letter_code
_entity_poly.pdbx_strand_id
1 'polypeptide(L)'
;MGQPYDGRATDAWSLGVLLYALLEARLPFDPHPGMSDAHRMRSRTSHRIARVEWRWVEYAGDDGDHEADEARFRDKGLEGAMHVTEGLLKRARSRWTLDQVASEPWVAGAVNVDGGLKFWEEQEGQEVL
;
A
#
# COMPACT_ATOMS: atom_id res chain seq x y z
N MET A 1 25.46 -16.94 -8.12
CA MET A 1 24.88 -15.84 -8.85
C MET A 1 23.43 -15.63 -8.48
N GLY A 2 23.05 -14.42 -8.10
CA GLY A 2 21.68 -14.12 -7.75
C GLY A 2 20.75 -14.17 -8.95
N GLN A 3 19.45 -14.22 -8.67
CA GLN A 3 18.46 -14.15 -9.72
C GLN A 3 18.45 -12.74 -10.35
N PRO A 4 18.01 -12.62 -11.60
CA PRO A 4 17.89 -11.31 -12.23
C PRO A 4 16.98 -10.40 -11.39
N TYR A 5 17.33 -9.14 -11.34
CA TYR A 5 16.53 -8.13 -10.65
C TYR A 5 15.16 -7.99 -11.34
N ASP A 6 14.10 -8.09 -10.56
CA ASP A 6 12.74 -7.90 -11.06
C ASP A 6 12.22 -6.53 -10.65
N GLY A 7 12.31 -5.57 -11.58
CA GLY A 7 11.83 -4.21 -11.35
C GLY A 7 10.34 -4.13 -11.06
N ARG A 8 9.55 -5.04 -11.60
CA ARG A 8 8.10 -5.06 -11.35
C ARG A 8 7.77 -5.40 -9.91
N ALA A 9 8.50 -6.34 -9.31
CA ALA A 9 8.29 -6.69 -7.90
C ALA A 9 8.69 -5.54 -7.00
N THR A 10 9.77 -4.84 -7.32
CA THR A 10 10.19 -3.66 -6.58
C THR A 10 9.19 -2.51 -6.72
N ASP A 11 8.65 -2.30 -7.92
CA ASP A 11 7.64 -1.28 -8.18
C ASP A 11 6.35 -1.58 -7.43
N ALA A 12 5.93 -2.84 -7.36
CA ALA A 12 4.76 -3.25 -6.60
C ALA A 12 4.94 -2.96 -5.12
N TRP A 13 6.10 -3.27 -4.56
CA TRP A 13 6.43 -2.95 -3.17
C TRP A 13 6.36 -1.44 -2.92
N SER A 14 6.99 -0.66 -3.79
CA SER A 14 7.02 0.80 -3.67
C SER A 14 5.61 1.40 -3.73
N LEU A 15 4.76 0.86 -4.59
CA LEU A 15 3.36 1.29 -4.67
C LEU A 15 2.63 0.99 -3.36
N GLY A 16 2.87 -0.16 -2.75
CA GLY A 16 2.27 -0.51 -1.46
C GLY A 16 2.69 0.44 -0.35
N VAL A 17 3.98 0.80 -0.30
CA VAL A 17 4.51 1.78 0.66
C VAL A 17 3.84 3.14 0.45
N LEU A 18 3.71 3.57 -0.78
CA LEU A 18 3.08 4.86 -1.11
C LEU A 18 1.61 4.87 -0.70
N LEU A 19 0.86 3.82 -1.01
CA LEU A 19 -0.55 3.73 -0.62
C LEU A 19 -0.71 3.76 0.89
N TYR A 20 0.11 3.03 1.61
CA TYR A 20 0.08 3.06 3.07
C TYR A 20 0.32 4.49 3.59
N ALA A 21 1.32 5.17 3.03
CA ALA A 21 1.64 6.53 3.44
C ALA A 21 0.48 7.49 3.18
N LEU A 22 -0.22 7.32 2.08
CA LEU A 22 -1.40 8.14 1.78
C LEU A 22 -2.57 7.85 2.71
N LEU A 23 -2.75 6.59 3.11
CA LEU A 23 -3.86 6.19 3.97
C LEU A 23 -3.62 6.51 5.45
N GLU A 24 -2.39 6.36 5.91
CA GLU A 24 -2.04 6.48 7.33
C GLU A 24 -1.22 7.73 7.68
N ALA A 25 -0.80 8.50 6.67
CA ALA A 25 0.03 9.71 6.83
C ALA A 25 1.38 9.41 7.53
N ARG A 26 1.92 8.21 7.29
CA ARG A 26 3.19 7.77 7.85
C ARG A 26 3.71 6.60 7.02
N LEU A 27 5.00 6.30 7.17
CA LEU A 27 5.59 5.14 6.50
C LEU A 27 5.29 3.85 7.27
N PRO A 28 5.07 2.72 6.58
CA PRO A 28 4.60 1.49 7.24
C PRO A 28 5.61 0.85 8.17
N PHE A 29 6.90 1.09 7.97
CA PHE A 29 7.96 0.45 8.75
C PHE A 29 8.63 1.39 9.72
N ASP A 30 8.18 2.63 9.82
CA ASP A 30 8.66 3.56 10.82
C ASP A 30 8.12 3.20 12.20
N PRO A 31 8.80 3.59 13.28
CA PRO A 31 8.27 3.38 14.63
C PRO A 31 6.90 4.03 14.77
N HIS A 32 5.92 3.26 15.23
CA HIS A 32 4.57 3.79 15.43
C HIS A 32 4.41 4.42 16.82
N PRO A 33 3.43 5.32 16.99
CA PRO A 33 3.14 5.88 18.33
C PRO A 33 2.81 4.76 19.30
N GLY A 34 3.26 4.87 20.51
CA GLY A 34 3.05 3.84 21.52
C GLY A 34 4.11 2.73 21.54
N MET A 35 5.02 2.70 20.56
CA MET A 35 6.13 1.76 20.60
C MET A 35 7.11 2.18 21.69
N SER A 36 7.45 1.27 22.60
CA SER A 36 8.39 1.55 23.66
C SER A 36 9.81 1.77 23.13
N ASP A 37 10.64 2.50 23.89
CA ASP A 37 12.01 2.73 23.49
C ASP A 37 12.79 1.40 23.36
N ALA A 38 12.54 0.46 24.26
CA ALA A 38 13.16 -0.87 24.19
C ALA A 38 12.75 -1.58 22.89
N HIS A 39 11.48 -1.48 22.49
CA HIS A 39 11.02 -2.08 21.24
C HIS A 39 11.66 -1.40 20.03
N ARG A 40 11.76 -0.06 20.05
CA ARG A 40 12.43 0.69 18.97
C ARG A 40 13.87 0.27 18.79
N MET A 41 14.57 0.03 19.88
CA MET A 41 15.97 -0.42 19.84
C MET A 41 16.11 -1.83 19.28
N ARG A 42 15.17 -2.73 19.63
CA ARG A 42 15.20 -4.12 19.18
C ARG A 42 14.65 -4.32 17.78
N SER A 43 13.77 -3.44 17.33
CA SER A 43 13.08 -3.59 16.04
C SER A 43 13.31 -2.36 15.19
N ARG A 44 14.51 -2.26 14.63
CA ARG A 44 14.86 -1.18 13.72
C ARG A 44 14.05 -1.30 12.44
N THR A 45 13.88 -0.18 11.74
CA THR A 45 13.15 -0.12 10.48
C THR A 45 13.61 -1.18 9.49
N SER A 46 14.92 -1.38 9.33
CA SER A 46 15.45 -2.40 8.41
C SER A 46 15.01 -3.81 8.79
N HIS A 47 14.93 -4.13 10.10
CA HIS A 47 14.47 -5.43 10.57
C HIS A 47 12.98 -5.61 10.30
N ARG A 48 12.19 -4.56 10.50
CA ARG A 48 10.76 -4.62 10.21
C ARG A 48 10.48 -4.81 8.73
N ILE A 49 11.24 -4.15 7.86
CA ILE A 49 11.15 -4.35 6.42
C ILE A 49 11.48 -5.79 6.05
N ALA A 50 12.57 -6.33 6.58
CA ALA A 50 12.99 -7.70 6.31
C ALA A 50 11.94 -8.73 6.72
N ARG A 51 11.20 -8.47 7.78
CA ARG A 51 10.13 -9.34 8.28
C ARG A 51 8.77 -9.03 7.69
N VAL A 52 8.66 -7.96 6.92
CA VAL A 52 7.39 -7.41 6.43
C VAL A 52 6.46 -7.15 7.62
N GLU A 53 7.00 -6.50 8.64
CA GLU A 53 6.28 -6.23 9.88
C GLU A 53 5.68 -4.84 9.85
N TRP A 54 4.39 -4.76 9.55
CA TRP A 54 3.64 -3.51 9.51
C TRP A 54 2.21 -3.77 9.96
N ARG A 55 1.50 -2.70 10.32
CA ARG A 55 0.08 -2.78 10.67
C ARG A 55 -0.59 -1.45 10.41
N TRP A 56 -1.90 -1.48 10.36
CA TRP A 56 -2.70 -0.25 10.36
C TRP A 56 -2.63 0.36 11.76
N VAL A 57 -2.36 1.65 11.84
CA VAL A 57 -1.97 2.26 13.12
C VAL A 57 -3.00 3.22 13.68
N GLU A 58 -3.61 4.02 12.82
CA GLU A 58 -4.38 5.17 13.28
C GLU A 58 -5.58 4.80 14.14
N TYR A 59 -6.23 3.71 13.83
CA TYR A 59 -7.44 3.27 14.55
C TYR A 59 -7.38 1.82 15.00
N ALA A 60 -6.33 1.13 14.64
CA ALA A 60 -6.14 -0.20 15.15
C ALA A 60 -5.95 -0.09 16.65
N GLY A 61 -6.79 -0.71 17.42
CA GLY A 61 -6.48 -0.92 18.82
C GLY A 61 -5.15 -1.66 18.93
N ASP A 62 -4.59 -1.67 20.09
CA ASP A 62 -3.30 -2.34 20.33
C ASP A 62 -3.31 -3.81 19.94
N ASP A 63 -4.47 -4.40 19.83
CA ASP A 63 -4.69 -5.81 19.51
C ASP A 63 -4.79 -6.12 18.02
N GLY A 64 -4.76 -5.09 17.15
CA GLY A 64 -4.75 -5.30 15.70
C GLY A 64 -6.04 -5.88 15.14
N ASP A 65 -7.17 -5.34 15.54
CA ASP A 65 -8.48 -5.79 15.07
C ASP A 65 -8.67 -5.44 13.58
N HIS A 66 -8.46 -6.44 12.72
CA HIS A 66 -8.58 -6.27 11.27
C HIS A 66 -9.99 -5.92 10.83
N GLU A 67 -11.00 -6.43 11.49
CA GLU A 67 -12.39 -6.11 11.14
C GLU A 67 -12.71 -4.64 11.40
N ALA A 68 -12.20 -4.09 12.48
CA ALA A 68 -12.36 -2.67 12.78
C ALA A 68 -11.63 -1.79 11.76
N ASP A 69 -10.43 -2.18 11.36
CA ASP A 69 -9.69 -1.48 10.32
C ASP A 69 -10.43 -1.51 8.99
N GLU A 70 -10.94 -2.67 8.61
CA GLU A 70 -11.68 -2.83 7.37
C GLU A 70 -12.95 -1.99 7.36
N ALA A 71 -13.68 -1.97 8.46
CA ALA A 71 -14.88 -1.14 8.59
C ALA A 71 -14.55 0.35 8.48
N ARG A 72 -13.46 0.77 9.08
CA ARG A 72 -13.00 2.16 9.00
C ARG A 72 -12.76 2.60 7.55
N PHE A 73 -12.05 1.78 6.81
CA PHE A 73 -11.75 2.10 5.40
C PHE A 73 -13.00 1.98 4.53
N ARG A 74 -13.87 1.01 4.81
CA ARG A 74 -15.13 0.86 4.09
C ARG A 74 -16.01 2.09 4.25
N ASP A 75 -16.11 2.62 5.45
CA ASP A 75 -16.93 3.80 5.73
C ASP A 75 -16.46 5.04 4.97
N LYS A 76 -15.18 5.10 4.64
CA LYS A 76 -14.59 6.18 3.84
C LYS A 76 -14.56 5.90 2.34
N GLY A 77 -15.04 4.73 1.92
CA GLY A 77 -14.96 4.31 0.52
C GLY A 77 -13.56 3.89 0.10
N LEU A 78 -12.70 3.54 1.04
CA LEU A 78 -11.30 3.22 0.80
C LEU A 78 -10.96 1.75 1.05
N GLU A 79 -11.97 0.89 1.15
CA GLU A 79 -11.75 -0.54 1.38
C GLU A 79 -10.88 -1.17 0.28
N GLY A 80 -11.13 -0.78 -0.98
CA GLY A 80 -10.31 -1.27 -2.08
C GLY A 80 -8.87 -0.84 -1.97
N ALA A 81 -8.62 0.40 -1.57
CA ALA A 81 -7.26 0.89 -1.35
C ALA A 81 -6.55 0.13 -0.23
N MET A 82 -7.27 -0.16 0.85
CA MET A 82 -6.76 -0.97 1.95
C MET A 82 -6.35 -2.37 1.45
N HIS A 83 -7.23 -3.03 0.71
CA HIS A 83 -6.97 -4.38 0.20
C HIS A 83 -5.78 -4.42 -0.76
N VAL A 84 -5.64 -3.41 -1.63
CA VAL A 84 -4.49 -3.30 -2.51
C VAL A 84 -3.20 -3.15 -1.70
N THR A 85 -3.21 -2.27 -0.70
CA THR A 85 -2.05 -2.07 0.17
C THR A 85 -1.64 -3.37 0.85
N GLU A 86 -2.61 -4.10 1.40
CA GLU A 86 -2.36 -5.39 2.05
C GLU A 86 -1.82 -6.42 1.06
N GLY A 87 -2.31 -6.42 -0.17
CA GLY A 87 -1.83 -7.33 -1.20
C GLY A 87 -0.39 -7.03 -1.63
N LEU A 88 0.00 -5.75 -1.60
CA LEU A 88 1.33 -5.32 -2.02
C LEU A 88 2.38 -5.42 -0.93
N LEU A 89 2.01 -5.16 0.33
CA LEU A 89 2.97 -5.20 1.45
C LEU A 89 3.09 -6.60 2.03
N LYS A 90 3.51 -7.52 1.18
CA LYS A 90 3.74 -8.93 1.52
C LYS A 90 5.13 -9.33 1.08
N ARG A 91 5.57 -10.49 1.54
CA ARG A 91 6.83 -11.08 1.05
C ARG A 91 6.73 -11.30 -0.45
N ALA A 92 7.87 -11.24 -1.13
CA ALA A 92 7.93 -11.29 -2.59
C ALA A 92 7.09 -12.43 -3.20
N ARG A 93 7.10 -13.61 -2.57
CA ARG A 93 6.35 -14.76 -3.07
C ARG A 93 4.83 -14.58 -3.04
N SER A 94 4.35 -13.81 -2.09
CA SER A 94 2.90 -13.62 -1.87
C SER A 94 2.43 -12.25 -2.34
N ARG A 95 3.34 -11.39 -2.73
CA ARG A 95 3.01 -10.02 -3.13
C ARG A 95 2.20 -10.01 -4.42
N TRP A 96 1.17 -9.20 -4.45
CA TRP A 96 0.40 -8.99 -5.67
C TRP A 96 1.30 -8.44 -6.77
N THR A 97 1.01 -8.87 -8.00
CA THR A 97 1.62 -8.27 -9.19
C THR A 97 0.85 -6.99 -9.54
N LEU A 98 1.46 -6.15 -10.38
CA LEU A 98 0.78 -4.95 -10.86
C LEU A 98 -0.47 -5.30 -11.69
N ASP A 99 -0.46 -6.44 -12.39
CA ASP A 99 -1.63 -6.93 -13.10
C ASP A 99 -2.78 -7.27 -12.15
N GLN A 100 -2.48 -7.89 -11.02
CA GLN A 100 -3.49 -8.19 -9.99
C GLN A 100 -4.05 -6.89 -9.40
N VAL A 101 -3.20 -5.90 -9.17
CA VAL A 101 -3.64 -4.58 -8.70
C VAL A 101 -4.60 -3.96 -9.71
N ALA A 102 -4.26 -3.99 -10.99
CA ALA A 102 -5.09 -3.42 -12.05
C ALA A 102 -6.45 -4.11 -12.16
N SER A 103 -6.54 -5.37 -11.75
CA SER A 103 -7.78 -6.16 -11.79
C SER A 103 -8.67 -5.94 -10.56
N GLU A 104 -8.15 -5.31 -9.53
CA GLU A 104 -8.93 -5.06 -8.32
C GLU A 104 -10.06 -4.07 -8.65
N PRO A 105 -11.31 -4.34 -8.24
CA PRO A 105 -12.47 -3.52 -8.68
C PRO A 105 -12.34 -2.04 -8.39
N TRP A 106 -11.75 -1.66 -7.28
CA TRP A 106 -11.54 -0.26 -6.95
C TRP A 106 -10.63 0.43 -7.97
N VAL A 107 -9.52 -0.24 -8.35
CA VAL A 107 -8.56 0.29 -9.33
C VAL A 107 -9.17 0.27 -10.74
N ALA A 108 -9.77 -0.84 -11.13
CA ALA A 108 -10.39 -0.97 -12.44
C ALA A 108 -11.50 0.07 -12.66
N GLY A 109 -12.29 0.33 -11.61
CA GLY A 109 -13.33 1.36 -11.67
C GLY A 109 -12.76 2.75 -11.90
N ALA A 110 -11.67 3.09 -11.22
CA ALA A 110 -11.02 4.39 -11.36
C ALA A 110 -10.42 4.58 -12.76
N VAL A 111 -9.76 3.54 -13.28
CA VAL A 111 -9.12 3.60 -14.61
C VAL A 111 -10.17 3.76 -15.72
N ASN A 112 -11.35 3.19 -15.56
CA ASN A 112 -12.39 3.20 -16.59
C ASN A 112 -13.34 4.41 -16.52
N VAL A 113 -13.14 5.30 -15.55
CA VAL A 113 -13.97 6.51 -15.45
C VAL A 113 -13.61 7.46 -16.59
N ASP A 114 -14.63 7.90 -17.33
CA ASP A 114 -14.51 8.90 -18.41
C ASP A 114 -13.38 8.60 -19.41
N GLY A 115 -13.17 7.34 -19.76
CA GLY A 115 -12.13 6.95 -20.69
C GLY A 115 -10.79 6.64 -20.04
N GLY A 116 -10.70 6.74 -18.72
CA GLY A 116 -9.51 6.35 -17.97
C GLY A 116 -8.25 7.12 -18.37
N LEU A 117 -7.15 6.40 -18.52
CA LEU A 117 -5.87 7.00 -18.87
C LEU A 117 -5.88 7.74 -20.19
N LYS A 118 -6.65 7.26 -21.15
CA LYS A 118 -6.77 7.91 -22.46
C LYS A 118 -7.35 9.32 -22.32
N PHE A 119 -8.35 9.49 -21.46
CA PHE A 119 -8.94 10.79 -21.20
C PHE A 119 -7.89 11.77 -20.63
N TRP A 120 -7.07 11.32 -19.70
CA TRP A 120 -6.03 12.15 -19.11
C TRP A 120 -4.95 12.54 -20.14
N GLU A 121 -4.55 11.63 -20.99
CA GLU A 121 -3.58 11.90 -22.04
C GLU A 121 -4.10 12.96 -23.02
N GLU A 122 -5.35 12.89 -23.40
CA GLU A 122 -5.96 13.89 -24.27
C GLU A 122 -6.01 15.26 -23.60
N GLN A 123 -6.35 15.32 -22.33
CA GLN A 123 -6.37 16.57 -21.59
C GLN A 123 -5.00 17.20 -21.48
N GLU A 124 -3.99 16.45 -21.16
CA GLU A 124 -2.62 16.93 -21.08
C GLU A 124 -2.16 17.52 -22.42
N GLY A 125 -2.47 16.85 -23.50
CA GLY A 125 -2.17 17.35 -24.83
C GLY A 125 -2.82 18.68 -25.13
N GLN A 126 -4.04 18.89 -24.67
CA GLN A 126 -4.76 20.13 -24.84
C GLN A 126 -4.19 21.27 -24.00
N GLU A 127 -3.77 20.98 -22.79
CA GLU A 127 -3.23 21.98 -21.87
C GLU A 127 -1.88 22.54 -22.34
N VAL A 128 -1.09 21.74 -22.99
CA VAL A 128 0.22 22.15 -23.50
C VAL A 128 0.10 23.12 -24.67
N LEU A 129 -1.01 23.09 -25.35
CA LEU A 129 -1.27 23.97 -26.47
C LEU A 129 -1.75 25.35 -26.00
#